data_b3af312935978c11857a0d5c1d929364
#
_entry.id   b3af312935978c11857a0d5c1d929364
#
_cell.length_a   1.000
_cell.length_b   1.000
_cell.length_c   1.000
_cell.angle_alpha   90.00
_cell.angle_beta   90.00
_cell.angle_gamma   90.00
#
_symmetry.space_group_name_H-M   'P 1'
#
loop_
_entity.id
_entity.type
_entity.pdbx_description
1 polymer ?
#
loop_
_entity_poly.entity_id
_entity_poly.type
_entity_poly.pdbx_seq_one_letter_code
_entity_poly.pdbx_strand_id
1 'polypeptide(L)'
;MQKTNRLALAVLALLGSTAAFAQSSVTLYGRVNTTVERQEVGNVKTTGLFNNSSRFGFKGTEDLGGGLKAGFQLESGFNSDTGASAATFFGRQSEVNLSGGFGTVRLGNFFPESYYATADYISMHNHDTGNSSDAFYAYVMPS
;
A
#
# COMPACT_ATOMS: atom_id res chain seq x y z
N MET A 1 -31.22 -10.81 -50.62
CA MET A 1 -30.91 -11.56 -49.36
C MET A 1 -29.46 -11.39 -48.83
N GLN A 2 -28.48 -10.89 -49.60
CA GLN A 2 -27.08 -10.71 -49.13
C GLN A 2 -26.84 -9.45 -48.27
N LYS A 3 -27.67 -8.43 -48.38
CA LYS A 3 -27.47 -7.15 -47.61
C LYS A 3 -27.85 -7.24 -46.12
N THR A 4 -28.84 -8.06 -45.79
CA THR A 4 -29.29 -8.26 -44.39
C THR A 4 -28.29 -9.07 -43.57
N ASN A 5 -27.56 -10.01 -44.17
CA ASN A 5 -26.54 -10.79 -43.45
C ASN A 5 -25.30 -9.98 -43.09
N ARG A 6 -24.97 -8.95 -43.91
CA ARG A 6 -23.81 -8.06 -43.60
C ARG A 6 -24.11 -7.10 -42.48
N LEU A 7 -25.36 -6.62 -42.39
CA LEU A 7 -25.77 -5.77 -41.24
C LEU A 7 -25.80 -6.57 -39.94
N ALA A 8 -26.31 -7.80 -39.94
CA ALA A 8 -26.33 -8.66 -38.77
C ALA A 8 -24.92 -9.01 -38.28
N LEU A 9 -23.98 -9.27 -39.19
CA LEU A 9 -22.57 -9.52 -38.80
C LEU A 9 -21.89 -8.26 -38.22
N ALA A 10 -22.19 -7.07 -38.76
CA ALA A 10 -21.64 -5.82 -38.23
C ALA A 10 -22.17 -5.50 -36.82
N VAL A 11 -23.45 -5.75 -36.57
CA VAL A 11 -24.05 -5.58 -35.23
C VAL A 11 -23.50 -6.60 -34.20
N LEU A 12 -23.30 -7.86 -34.64
CA LEU A 12 -22.63 -8.85 -33.74
C LEU A 12 -21.19 -8.50 -33.45
N ALA A 13 -20.44 -7.93 -34.39
CA ALA A 13 -19.06 -7.49 -34.18
C ALA A 13 -18.98 -6.28 -33.22
N LEU A 14 -19.97 -5.38 -33.27
CA LEU A 14 -20.07 -4.26 -32.33
C LEU A 14 -20.45 -4.71 -30.89
N LEU A 15 -21.25 -5.75 -30.75
CA LEU A 15 -21.62 -6.31 -29.43
C LEU A 15 -20.53 -7.18 -28.81
N GLY A 16 -19.61 -7.71 -29.63
CA GLY A 16 -18.47 -8.51 -29.16
C GLY A 16 -17.29 -7.69 -28.64
N SER A 17 -17.25 -6.38 -28.88
CA SER A 17 -16.11 -5.55 -28.50
C SER A 17 -16.19 -4.91 -27.09
N THR A 18 -17.26 -5.15 -26.35
CA THR A 18 -17.46 -4.53 -25.01
C THR A 18 -17.07 -5.42 -23.83
N ALA A 19 -16.51 -6.60 -24.07
CA ALA A 19 -15.97 -7.43 -23.02
C ALA A 19 -14.45 -7.21 -22.86
N ALA A 20 -14.01 -5.96 -22.86
CA ALA A 20 -12.77 -5.62 -22.15
C ALA A 20 -13.06 -5.75 -20.66
N PHE A 21 -12.89 -6.95 -20.13
CA PHE A 21 -12.88 -7.12 -18.68
C PHE A 21 -11.74 -6.25 -18.14
N ALA A 22 -12.09 -5.12 -17.57
CA ALA A 22 -11.16 -4.39 -16.73
C ALA A 22 -10.68 -5.39 -15.67
N GLN A 23 -9.46 -5.85 -15.80
CA GLN A 23 -8.90 -6.83 -14.88
C GLN A 23 -8.56 -6.09 -13.59
N SER A 24 -9.56 -5.95 -12.73
CA SER A 24 -9.37 -5.43 -11.38
C SER A 24 -8.51 -6.41 -10.61
N SER A 25 -7.37 -5.97 -10.13
CA SER A 25 -6.50 -6.78 -9.29
C SER A 25 -6.48 -6.22 -7.87
N VAL A 26 -6.76 -7.08 -6.89
CA VAL A 26 -6.58 -6.77 -5.47
C VAL A 26 -5.47 -7.65 -4.93
N THR A 27 -4.47 -7.03 -4.34
CA THR A 27 -3.31 -7.71 -3.75
C THR A 27 -3.33 -7.50 -2.24
N LEU A 28 -3.29 -8.59 -1.48
CA LEU A 28 -2.95 -8.58 -0.06
C LEU A 28 -1.42 -8.54 0.05
N TYR A 29 -0.91 -7.65 0.87
CA TYR A 29 0.53 -7.52 1.14
C TYR A 29 0.79 -7.22 2.61
N GLY A 30 2.04 -7.31 3.03
CA GLY A 30 2.45 -6.95 4.38
C GLY A 30 3.74 -7.62 4.80
N ARG A 31 4.07 -7.44 6.06
CA ARG A 31 5.16 -8.13 6.71
C ARG A 31 4.91 -8.30 8.19
N VAL A 32 5.43 -9.39 8.75
CA VAL A 32 5.61 -9.60 10.18
C VAL A 32 7.10 -9.40 10.47
N ASN A 33 7.41 -8.38 11.25
CA ASN A 33 8.79 -8.06 11.64
C ASN A 33 8.86 -8.04 13.17
N THR A 34 9.41 -9.10 13.73
CA THR A 34 9.50 -9.33 15.17
C THR A 34 10.90 -9.75 15.52
N THR A 35 11.46 -9.13 16.54
CA THR A 35 12.80 -9.44 17.05
C THR A 35 12.72 -9.96 18.49
N VAL A 36 13.70 -10.76 18.87
CA VAL A 36 14.00 -11.06 20.28
C VAL A 36 15.14 -10.15 20.69
N GLU A 37 14.87 -9.24 21.62
CA GLU A 37 15.85 -8.23 22.00
C GLU A 37 16.03 -8.19 23.50
N ARG A 38 17.24 -7.80 23.89
CA ARG A 38 17.53 -7.30 25.23
C ARG A 38 17.83 -5.82 25.11
N GLN A 39 16.93 -5.02 25.62
CA GLN A 39 17.05 -3.55 25.62
C GLN A 39 17.48 -3.07 27.01
N GLU A 40 18.29 -2.03 27.03
CA GLU A 40 18.72 -1.35 28.26
C GLU A 40 18.51 0.16 28.06
N VAL A 41 17.61 0.75 28.85
CA VAL A 41 17.33 2.18 28.85
C VAL A 41 17.56 2.70 30.27
N GLY A 42 18.65 3.44 30.45
CA GLY A 42 19.10 3.81 31.80
C GLY A 42 19.42 2.58 32.61
N ASN A 43 18.75 2.40 33.76
CA ASN A 43 18.92 1.26 34.65
C ASN A 43 17.89 0.13 34.43
N VAL A 44 16.99 0.29 33.46
CA VAL A 44 15.94 -0.70 33.16
C VAL A 44 16.41 -1.63 32.04
N LYS A 45 16.38 -2.92 32.33
CA LYS A 45 16.70 -3.98 31.36
C LYS A 45 15.44 -4.77 31.04
N THR A 46 15.10 -4.85 29.77
CA THR A 46 13.95 -5.63 29.30
C THR A 46 14.43 -6.63 28.26
N THR A 47 13.97 -7.88 28.39
CA THR A 47 14.20 -8.92 27.36
C THR A 47 12.84 -9.44 26.95
N GLY A 48 12.60 -9.51 25.63
CA GLY A 48 11.31 -9.95 25.12
C GLY A 48 11.22 -9.96 23.60
N LEU A 49 10.01 -10.15 23.13
CA LEU A 49 9.65 -9.98 21.73
C LEU A 49 9.28 -8.52 21.49
N PHE A 50 9.82 -7.96 20.44
CA PHE A 50 9.54 -6.58 20.04
C PHE A 50 9.00 -6.54 18.62
N ASN A 51 7.93 -5.79 18.43
CA ASN A 51 7.35 -5.53 17.13
C ASN A 51 8.08 -4.37 16.45
N ASN A 52 8.51 -4.60 15.21
CA ASN A 52 9.20 -3.59 14.41
C ASN A 52 8.34 -3.20 13.19
N SER A 53 7.26 -2.45 13.44
CA SER A 53 6.36 -1.95 12.41
C SER A 53 5.75 -3.06 11.52
N SER A 54 5.30 -4.14 12.13
CA SER A 54 4.51 -5.17 11.43
C SER A 54 3.24 -4.56 10.88
N ARG A 55 2.89 -4.96 9.66
CA ARG A 55 1.77 -4.37 8.93
C ARG A 55 1.19 -5.32 7.90
N PHE A 56 -0.04 -5.08 7.51
CA PHE A 56 -0.68 -5.70 6.37
C PHE A 56 -1.55 -4.69 5.65
N GLY A 57 -1.84 -4.93 4.39
CA GLY A 57 -2.63 -4.03 3.60
C GLY A 57 -3.22 -4.66 2.36
N PHE A 58 -4.10 -3.92 1.74
CA PHE A 58 -4.72 -4.23 0.46
C PHE A 58 -4.42 -3.10 -0.50
N LYS A 59 -4.07 -3.44 -1.72
CA LYS A 59 -3.96 -2.49 -2.82
C LYS A 59 -4.59 -3.06 -4.08
N GLY A 60 -5.16 -2.20 -4.87
CA GLY A 60 -5.79 -2.61 -6.11
C GLY A 60 -5.70 -1.54 -7.17
N THR A 61 -5.82 -1.97 -8.41
CA THR A 61 -5.85 -1.08 -9.57
C THR A 61 -6.87 -1.59 -10.56
N GLU A 62 -7.64 -0.68 -11.13
CA GLU A 62 -8.61 -0.92 -12.19
C GLU A 62 -8.26 -0.07 -13.41
N ASP A 63 -8.24 -0.69 -14.57
CA ASP A 63 -8.07 0.00 -15.85
C ASP A 63 -9.42 0.55 -16.32
N LEU A 64 -9.51 1.87 -16.42
CA LEU A 64 -10.72 2.58 -16.86
C LEU A 64 -10.77 2.77 -18.38
N GLY A 65 -9.75 2.29 -19.09
CA GLY A 65 -9.59 2.50 -20.53
C GLY A 65 -8.94 3.84 -20.88
N GLY A 66 -8.51 3.98 -22.13
CA GLY A 66 -7.87 5.21 -22.61
C GLY A 66 -6.56 5.57 -21.90
N GLY A 67 -5.91 4.64 -21.22
CA GLY A 67 -4.70 4.87 -20.42
C GLY A 67 -4.99 5.45 -19.03
N LEU A 68 -6.26 5.52 -18.62
CA LEU A 68 -6.68 5.97 -17.29
C LEU A 68 -6.83 4.78 -16.36
N LYS A 69 -6.34 4.92 -15.11
CA LYS A 69 -6.42 3.88 -14.08
C LYS A 69 -6.87 4.48 -12.76
N ALA A 70 -7.77 3.81 -12.07
CA ALA A 70 -8.11 4.07 -10.68
C ALA A 70 -7.38 3.07 -9.78
N GLY A 71 -6.96 3.51 -8.58
CA GLY A 71 -6.31 2.65 -7.61
C GLY A 71 -6.68 3.01 -6.18
N PHE A 72 -6.40 2.08 -5.28
CA PHE A 72 -6.51 2.30 -3.84
C PHE A 72 -5.40 1.56 -3.10
N GLN A 73 -5.10 2.05 -1.88
CA GLN A 73 -4.23 1.36 -0.94
C GLN A 73 -4.71 1.60 0.48
N LEU A 74 -4.85 0.52 1.24
CA LEU A 74 -5.24 0.51 2.64
C LEU A 74 -4.19 -0.28 3.42
N GLU A 75 -3.59 0.30 4.47
CA GLU A 75 -2.55 -0.36 5.28
C GLU A 75 -2.78 -0.15 6.77
N SER A 76 -2.77 -1.26 7.51
CA SER A 76 -2.91 -1.32 8.95
C SER A 76 -1.63 -1.82 9.61
N GLY A 77 -1.21 -1.14 10.67
CA GLY A 77 -0.20 -1.67 11.59
C GLY A 77 -0.80 -2.62 12.62
N PHE A 78 0.01 -3.53 13.12
CA PHE A 78 -0.35 -4.38 14.24
C PHE A 78 0.88 -4.74 15.09
N ASN A 79 0.66 -5.12 16.33
CA ASN A 79 1.70 -5.60 17.20
C ASN A 79 1.84 -7.11 17.05
N SER A 80 2.96 -7.55 16.50
CA SER A 80 3.21 -8.97 16.19
C SER A 80 3.48 -9.83 17.41
N ASP A 81 3.83 -9.20 18.54
CA ASP A 81 4.07 -9.83 19.83
C ASP A 81 2.78 -10.11 20.61
N THR A 82 1.78 -9.23 20.51
CA THR A 82 0.52 -9.31 21.25
C THR A 82 -0.70 -9.61 20.37
N GLY A 83 -0.58 -9.41 19.06
CA GLY A 83 -1.70 -9.48 18.12
C GLY A 83 -2.63 -8.26 18.15
N ALA A 84 -2.30 -7.22 18.94
CA ALA A 84 -3.13 -6.03 19.03
C ALA A 84 -3.07 -5.22 17.73
N SER A 85 -4.22 -4.69 17.29
CA SER A 85 -4.28 -3.75 16.18
C SER A 85 -3.74 -2.38 16.55
N ALA A 86 -3.30 -1.60 15.56
CA ALA A 86 -3.06 -0.18 15.75
C ALA A 86 -4.36 0.54 16.17
N ALA A 87 -4.24 1.67 16.86
CA ALA A 87 -5.38 2.46 17.34
C ALA A 87 -6.29 2.92 16.19
N THR A 88 -5.71 3.28 15.05
CA THR A 88 -6.45 3.57 13.81
C THR A 88 -6.23 2.40 12.84
N PHE A 89 -7.32 1.74 12.42
CA PHE A 89 -7.24 0.50 11.67
C PHE A 89 -6.41 0.65 10.38
N PHE A 90 -6.75 1.58 9.50
CA PHE A 90 -5.94 1.90 8.32
C PHE A 90 -5.14 3.20 8.49
N GLY A 91 -4.52 3.37 9.68
CA GLY A 91 -3.80 4.58 10.02
C GLY A 91 -2.48 4.79 9.28
N ARG A 92 -1.91 3.74 8.69
CA ARG A 92 -0.67 3.85 7.94
C ARG A 92 -0.91 4.39 6.53
N GLN A 93 -1.88 3.82 5.82
CA GLN A 93 -2.34 4.33 4.52
C GLN A 93 -3.84 4.09 4.36
N SER A 94 -4.51 5.06 3.78
CA SER A 94 -5.90 4.99 3.38
C SER A 94 -6.11 5.97 2.23
N GLU A 95 -5.87 5.52 1.00
CA GLU A 95 -5.85 6.37 -0.19
C GLU A 95 -6.64 5.79 -1.35
N VAL A 96 -7.09 6.68 -2.20
CA VAL A 96 -7.52 6.41 -3.57
C VAL A 96 -6.69 7.25 -4.53
N ASN A 97 -6.47 6.75 -5.73
CA ASN A 97 -5.72 7.48 -6.73
C ASN A 97 -6.30 7.32 -8.14
N LEU A 98 -5.97 8.28 -8.98
CA LEU A 98 -6.28 8.30 -10.40
C LEU A 98 -4.99 8.60 -11.17
N SER A 99 -4.63 7.76 -12.12
CA SER A 99 -3.41 7.90 -12.92
C SER A 99 -3.70 7.86 -14.42
N GLY A 100 -2.86 8.55 -15.18
CA GLY A 100 -2.98 8.65 -16.63
C GLY A 100 -1.80 9.39 -17.25
N GLY A 101 -1.94 9.86 -18.48
CA GLY A 101 -0.90 10.65 -19.17
C GLY A 101 -0.54 11.98 -18.48
N PHE A 102 -1.35 12.44 -17.54
CA PHE A 102 -1.11 13.62 -16.70
C PHE A 102 -0.30 13.33 -15.41
N GLY A 103 0.05 12.07 -15.16
CA GLY A 103 0.66 11.61 -13.91
C GLY A 103 -0.36 10.96 -12.97
N THR A 104 -0.18 11.11 -11.65
CA THR A 104 -1.06 10.50 -10.63
C THR A 104 -1.55 11.54 -9.63
N VAL A 105 -2.86 11.55 -9.42
CA VAL A 105 -3.51 12.30 -8.33
C VAL A 105 -3.85 11.31 -7.22
N ARG A 106 -3.42 11.59 -5.99
CA ARG A 106 -3.67 10.79 -4.79
C ARG A 106 -4.48 11.58 -3.78
N LEU A 107 -5.45 10.95 -3.15
CA LEU A 107 -6.34 11.55 -2.14
C LEU A 107 -6.45 10.61 -0.94
N GLY A 108 -6.38 11.18 0.25
CA GLY A 108 -6.47 10.45 1.51
C GLY A 108 -5.19 10.55 2.35
N ASN A 109 -4.97 9.57 3.20
CA ASN A 109 -3.78 9.46 4.04
C ASN A 109 -2.75 8.56 3.37
N PHE A 110 -1.57 9.10 3.03
CA PHE A 110 -0.49 8.36 2.37
C PHE A 110 0.87 8.97 2.71
N PHE A 111 1.93 8.18 2.60
CA PHE A 111 3.29 8.67 2.73
C PHE A 111 3.69 9.50 1.51
N PRO A 112 4.35 10.65 1.71
CA PRO A 112 4.83 11.46 0.59
C PRO A 112 5.95 10.74 -0.18
N GLU A 113 6.11 11.08 -1.46
CA GLU A 113 7.16 10.48 -2.30
C GLU A 113 8.59 10.72 -1.75
N SER A 114 8.80 11.83 -1.03
CA SER A 114 10.05 12.10 -0.34
C SER A 114 10.39 11.06 0.73
N TYR A 115 9.40 10.49 1.39
CA TYR A 115 9.61 9.38 2.33
C TYR A 115 10.16 8.15 1.61
N TYR A 116 9.54 7.74 0.51
CA TYR A 116 10.00 6.60 -0.27
C TYR A 116 11.38 6.83 -0.90
N ALA A 117 11.67 8.07 -1.33
CA ALA A 117 12.96 8.43 -1.92
C ALA A 117 14.12 8.44 -0.91
N THR A 118 13.85 8.54 0.39
CA THR A 118 14.86 8.65 1.44
C THR A 118 14.80 7.50 2.43
N ALA A 119 13.67 7.29 3.04
CA ALA A 119 13.50 6.38 4.16
C ALA A 119 13.65 4.91 3.76
N ASP A 120 13.14 4.52 2.61
CA ASP A 120 13.20 3.14 2.13
C ASP A 120 14.61 2.66 1.73
N TYR A 121 15.56 3.59 1.55
CA TYR A 121 16.92 3.26 1.12
C TYR A 121 17.95 3.17 2.25
N ILE A 122 17.59 3.54 3.49
CA ILE A 122 18.58 3.70 4.57
C ILE A 122 18.92 2.38 5.26
N SER A 123 18.06 1.36 5.22
CA SER A 123 18.34 0.04 5.80
C SER A 123 17.68 -1.10 5.04
N MET A 124 18.22 -2.31 5.18
CA MET A 124 17.63 -3.54 4.61
C MET A 124 16.21 -3.85 5.13
N HIS A 125 15.76 -3.17 6.18
CA HIS A 125 14.46 -3.35 6.82
C HIS A 125 13.66 -2.04 6.89
N ASN A 126 13.94 -1.07 6.04
CA ASN A 126 13.22 0.21 5.97
C ASN A 126 13.20 0.93 7.33
N HIS A 127 14.32 1.04 8.04
CA HIS A 127 14.48 1.52 9.41
C HIS A 127 13.68 0.79 10.50
N ASP A 128 12.89 -0.20 10.19
CA ASP A 128 12.04 -0.91 11.14
C ASP A 128 12.85 -2.00 11.87
N THR A 129 13.92 -1.63 12.53
CA THR A 129 14.72 -2.47 13.43
C THR A 129 15.00 -1.70 14.71
N GLY A 130 15.17 -2.39 15.83
CA GLY A 130 15.20 -1.82 17.18
C GLY A 130 16.16 -0.64 17.43
N ASN A 131 17.21 -0.51 16.61
CA ASN A 131 18.15 0.63 16.60
C ASN A 131 18.08 1.40 15.28
N SER A 132 16.91 1.49 14.68
CA SER A 132 16.75 2.19 13.42
C SER A 132 16.91 3.70 13.57
N SER A 133 17.21 4.35 12.45
CA SER A 133 17.28 5.80 12.37
C SER A 133 15.95 6.51 12.72
N ASP A 134 14.84 5.80 12.76
CA ASP A 134 13.54 6.32 13.23
C ASP A 134 13.63 6.84 14.68
N ALA A 135 14.47 6.24 15.51
CA ALA A 135 14.73 6.75 16.84
C ALA A 135 15.33 8.16 16.84
N PHE A 136 16.10 8.52 15.81
CA PHE A 136 16.63 9.87 15.63
C PHE A 136 15.57 10.85 15.14
N TYR A 137 14.67 10.42 14.25
CA TYR A 137 13.59 11.29 13.77
C TYR A 137 12.51 11.55 14.80
N ALA A 138 12.22 10.57 15.67
CA ALA A 138 11.27 10.74 16.78
C ALA A 138 11.75 11.77 17.83
N TYR A 139 13.06 11.99 17.93
CA TYR A 139 13.64 12.97 18.86
C TYR A 139 13.67 14.40 18.33
N VAL A 140 13.46 14.62 17.07
CA VAL A 140 13.64 15.91 16.39
C VAL A 140 12.32 16.62 16.12
N MET A 141 11.19 16.02 16.44
CA MET A 141 9.88 16.69 16.37
C MET A 141 9.58 17.35 17.72
N PRO A 142 9.73 18.68 17.87
CA PRO A 142 9.17 19.37 19.01
C PRO A 142 7.64 19.23 18.95
N SER A 143 7.08 18.74 20.03
CA SER A 143 5.65 18.68 20.30
C SER A 143 5.01 20.07 20.25
#